data_eb5301ac027ef03a32040cd09c91019e
#
_entry.id   eb5301ac027ef03a32040cd09c91019e
#
_cell.length_a   1.000
_cell.length_b   1.000
_cell.length_c   1.000
_cell.angle_alpha   90.00
_cell.angle_beta   90.00
_cell.angle_gamma   90.00
#
_symmetry.space_group_name_H-M   'P 1'
#
loop_
_entity.id
_entity.type
_entity.pdbx_description
1 polymer ?
#
loop_
_entity_poly.entity_id
_entity_poly.type
_entity_poly.pdbx_seq_one_letter_code
_entity_poly.pdbx_strand_id
1 'polypeptide(L)'
;MPRLNGIDAGNNGSKGQQVRGFGFSHDGSVDTLFRFLSASVFRMPAGSPAGSFVPLTTETKQNLEAFVLAFDTDLAPVVGQRVTRTATADAAVDERIDLLARRAAAGECDLVVRTVIDGAERTGRRLPDGRFKLDRDQDGVLSIDQLRARSTAAGGEVTFTCTPPGSGRRMGGDRDGDGWPDGVEVERGSDPANAASVPAPAPTSIRGTKLVLADDDRAPIDPSKRKITFNSAPSRSGESGVVVPAALGTGDPTADADSGGGATLRIYRADGSASVTIPLPAALWTRKPGPTPAYRYSDPRRASGPIKSIDWRDGVLSLTGAGAQLLSLAGAPGGDVVVRLSSGLGFEVCATVPAKPSGTSASTDKSDTTSKFIGLPNAPAVPCPAIP
;
A
#
# COMPACT_ATOMS: atom_id res chain seq x y z
N MET A 1 12.07 -4.79 -25.46
CA MET A 1 12.87 -3.66 -26.01
C MET A 1 14.14 -4.21 -26.64
N PRO A 2 14.62 -3.69 -27.78
CA PRO A 2 15.85 -4.17 -28.36
C PRO A 2 17.01 -3.98 -27.38
N ARG A 3 17.86 -4.98 -27.27
CA ARG A 3 19.13 -4.86 -26.56
C ARG A 3 19.97 -3.81 -27.27
N LEU A 4 20.48 -2.84 -26.53
CA LEU A 4 21.37 -1.84 -27.10
C LEU A 4 22.77 -2.42 -27.17
N ASN A 5 23.42 -2.21 -28.31
CA ASN A 5 24.83 -2.46 -28.42
C ASN A 5 25.60 -1.43 -27.60
N GLY A 6 26.65 -1.88 -26.92
CA GLY A 6 27.51 -0.98 -26.18
C GLY A 6 28.12 0.09 -27.06
N ILE A 7 28.18 1.31 -26.58
CA ILE A 7 28.89 2.39 -27.25
C ILE A 7 30.37 2.13 -27.11
N ASP A 8 31.04 1.94 -28.21
CA ASP A 8 32.50 1.87 -28.27
C ASP A 8 33.04 2.98 -29.16
N ALA A 9 33.55 4.00 -28.55
CA ALA A 9 34.18 5.11 -29.24
C ALA A 9 35.52 4.77 -29.88
N GLY A 10 36.05 3.57 -29.61
CA GLY A 10 37.33 3.10 -30.12
C GLY A 10 37.31 2.49 -31.52
N ASN A 11 36.22 2.59 -32.26
CA ASN A 11 36.04 1.92 -33.55
C ASN A 11 35.95 0.39 -33.44
N ASN A 12 35.71 -0.13 -32.28
CA ASN A 12 35.70 -1.59 -32.07
C ASN A 12 34.31 -2.17 -32.36
N GLY A 13 33.38 -1.39 -32.84
CA GLY A 13 32.01 -1.80 -33.10
C GLY A 13 31.26 -2.19 -31.82
N SER A 14 30.22 -2.97 -31.98
CA SER A 14 29.44 -3.50 -30.88
C SER A 14 30.25 -4.49 -30.04
N LYS A 15 30.30 -4.26 -28.73
CA LYS A 15 30.91 -5.20 -27.76
C LYS A 15 29.91 -6.24 -27.25
N GLY A 16 28.93 -6.53 -28.02
CA GLY A 16 27.87 -7.47 -27.66
C GLY A 16 26.59 -6.76 -27.17
N GLN A 17 25.65 -7.59 -26.78
CA GLN A 17 24.35 -7.12 -26.33
C GLN A 17 24.41 -6.67 -24.86
N GLN A 18 23.79 -5.53 -24.57
CA GLN A 18 23.65 -5.01 -23.22
C GLN A 18 22.25 -5.23 -22.67
N VAL A 19 22.20 -5.39 -21.36
CA VAL A 19 20.93 -5.29 -20.62
C VAL A 19 20.62 -3.83 -20.41
N ARG A 20 19.51 -3.35 -20.97
CA ARG A 20 19.12 -1.96 -20.90
C ARG A 20 18.83 -1.53 -19.45
N GLY A 21 19.29 -0.35 -19.09
CA GLY A 21 19.11 0.19 -17.73
C GLY A 21 20.18 -0.25 -16.74
N PHE A 22 21.15 -1.07 -17.17
CA PHE A 22 22.33 -1.38 -16.39
C PHE A 22 23.56 -0.82 -17.07
N GLY A 23 24.24 0.08 -16.37
CA GLY A 23 25.46 0.71 -16.87
C GLY A 23 25.40 2.23 -16.75
N PHE A 24 26.27 2.89 -17.53
CA PHE A 24 26.46 4.32 -17.55
C PHE A 24 25.58 4.99 -18.59
N SER A 25 25.44 6.30 -18.50
CA SER A 25 24.43 7.11 -19.20
C SER A 25 23.02 6.88 -18.66
N HIS A 26 22.15 7.85 -18.91
CA HIS A 26 20.79 7.87 -18.38
C HIS A 26 19.96 6.61 -18.71
N ASP A 27 20.20 6.04 -19.87
CA ASP A 27 19.49 4.87 -20.39
C ASP A 27 20.24 3.54 -20.20
N GLY A 28 21.41 3.55 -19.55
CA GLY A 28 22.27 2.38 -19.41
C GLY A 28 22.84 1.89 -20.72
N SER A 29 23.01 2.76 -21.72
CA SER A 29 23.52 2.39 -23.05
C SER A 29 24.99 1.99 -23.05
N VAL A 30 25.72 2.31 -21.98
CA VAL A 30 27.14 2.00 -21.82
C VAL A 30 27.33 1.08 -20.63
N ASP A 31 27.90 -0.09 -20.83
CA ASP A 31 27.96 -1.17 -19.85
C ASP A 31 29.15 -1.10 -18.88
N THR A 32 30.21 -0.37 -19.21
CA THR A 32 31.41 -0.23 -18.37
C THR A 32 31.86 1.23 -18.30
N LEU A 33 32.52 1.60 -17.21
CA LEU A 33 33.11 2.93 -17.06
C LEU A 33 34.22 3.16 -18.09
N PHE A 34 34.99 2.12 -18.42
CA PHE A 34 36.00 2.19 -19.48
C PHE A 34 35.38 2.59 -20.84
N ARG A 35 34.24 1.97 -21.19
CA ARG A 35 33.52 2.33 -22.42
C ARG A 35 32.92 3.72 -22.36
N PHE A 36 32.41 4.13 -21.20
CA PHE A 36 31.94 5.50 -20.97
C PHE A 36 33.05 6.52 -21.25
N LEU A 37 34.23 6.32 -20.67
CA LEU A 37 35.40 7.15 -20.89
C LEU A 37 35.94 7.09 -22.34
N SER A 38 35.44 6.16 -23.14
CA SER A 38 35.77 6.02 -24.58
C SER A 38 34.77 6.71 -25.51
N ALA A 39 33.71 7.32 -24.96
CA ALA A 39 32.72 8.05 -25.75
C ALA A 39 33.34 9.25 -26.51
N SER A 40 32.73 9.59 -27.63
CA SER A 40 33.24 10.69 -28.50
C SER A 40 33.30 12.04 -27.81
N VAL A 41 32.45 12.27 -26.80
CA VAL A 41 32.42 13.50 -25.98
C VAL A 41 33.74 13.72 -25.21
N PHE A 42 34.50 12.67 -24.90
CA PHE A 42 35.83 12.78 -24.30
C PHE A 42 36.98 12.83 -25.31
N ARG A 43 36.68 12.88 -26.62
CA ARG A 43 37.66 13.04 -27.65
C ARG A 43 37.74 14.49 -28.06
N MET A 44 38.94 15.01 -28.14
CA MET A 44 39.15 16.36 -28.62
C MET A 44 38.99 16.45 -30.14
N PRO A 45 38.22 17.40 -30.67
CA PRO A 45 38.32 17.75 -32.07
C PRO A 45 39.75 18.21 -32.43
N ALA A 46 40.22 17.90 -33.60
CA ALA A 46 41.49 18.42 -34.10
C ALA A 46 41.46 19.96 -34.07
N GLY A 47 42.50 20.59 -33.45
CA GLY A 47 42.57 22.06 -33.33
C GLY A 47 41.99 22.63 -32.03
N SER A 48 41.63 21.83 -31.05
CA SER A 48 41.20 22.33 -29.76
C SER A 48 42.30 23.11 -29.03
N PRO A 49 41.99 24.16 -28.24
CA PRO A 49 42.99 24.98 -27.53
C PRO A 49 43.85 24.13 -26.57
N ALA A 50 45.09 24.52 -26.40
CA ALA A 50 45.96 23.93 -25.40
C ALA A 50 45.34 24.04 -24.00
N GLY A 51 45.26 22.93 -23.25
CA GLY A 51 44.61 22.87 -21.92
C GLY A 51 43.19 22.32 -21.97
N SER A 52 42.62 22.05 -23.13
CA SER A 52 41.39 21.28 -23.26
C SER A 52 41.65 19.81 -22.93
N PHE A 53 40.62 19.02 -22.77
CA PHE A 53 40.69 17.57 -22.42
C PHE A 53 41.76 16.82 -23.23
N VAL A 54 42.74 16.23 -22.60
CA VAL A 54 43.74 15.36 -23.25
C VAL A 54 43.07 14.06 -23.64
N PRO A 55 43.26 13.53 -24.87
CA PRO A 55 42.75 12.24 -25.23
C PRO A 55 43.22 11.16 -24.22
N LEU A 56 42.28 10.49 -23.57
CA LEU A 56 42.58 9.48 -22.57
C LEU A 56 43.24 8.28 -23.25
N THR A 57 44.46 7.95 -22.88
CA THR A 57 45.11 6.67 -23.28
C THR A 57 44.35 5.50 -22.65
N THR A 58 44.58 4.28 -23.18
CA THR A 58 44.00 3.08 -22.55
C THR A 58 44.38 2.97 -21.08
N GLU A 59 45.64 3.21 -20.75
CA GLU A 59 46.14 3.19 -19.37
C GLU A 59 45.41 4.26 -18.48
N THR A 60 45.30 5.48 -18.96
CA THR A 60 44.61 6.55 -18.23
C THR A 60 43.16 6.20 -17.97
N LYS A 61 42.46 5.60 -18.96
CA LYS A 61 41.06 5.16 -18.78
C LYS A 61 40.97 4.03 -17.74
N GLN A 62 41.86 3.09 -17.74
CA GLN A 62 41.94 2.00 -16.74
C GLN A 62 42.20 2.54 -15.34
N ASN A 63 43.12 3.50 -15.21
CA ASN A 63 43.42 4.15 -13.93
C ASN A 63 42.22 4.98 -13.41
N LEU A 64 41.53 5.72 -14.30
CA LEU A 64 40.32 6.45 -13.95
C LEU A 64 39.16 5.50 -13.56
N GLU A 65 39.00 4.40 -14.29
CA GLU A 65 38.04 3.37 -13.97
C GLU A 65 38.29 2.80 -12.59
N ALA A 66 39.55 2.38 -12.33
CA ALA A 66 39.95 1.86 -11.01
C ALA A 66 39.76 2.89 -9.89
N PHE A 67 40.07 4.16 -10.14
CA PHE A 67 39.87 5.25 -9.17
C PHE A 67 38.40 5.46 -8.85
N VAL A 68 37.52 5.55 -9.87
CA VAL A 68 36.08 5.77 -9.65
C VAL A 68 35.44 4.58 -8.96
N LEU A 69 35.84 3.36 -9.33
CA LEU A 69 35.33 2.11 -8.72
C LEU A 69 35.84 1.86 -7.31
N ALA A 70 36.85 2.64 -6.84
CA ALA A 70 37.32 2.58 -5.45
C ALA A 70 36.35 3.27 -4.45
N PHE A 71 35.42 4.09 -4.95
CA PHE A 71 34.41 4.71 -4.09
C PHE A 71 33.25 3.72 -3.88
N ASP A 72 33.04 3.37 -2.64
CA ASP A 72 31.90 2.53 -2.25
C ASP A 72 30.60 3.34 -2.35
N THR A 73 29.57 2.71 -2.91
CA THR A 73 28.21 3.27 -2.98
C THR A 73 27.29 2.68 -1.93
N ASP A 74 27.79 1.77 -1.07
CA ASP A 74 27.00 0.96 -0.14
C ASP A 74 25.83 0.18 -0.80
N LEU A 75 25.87 0.04 -2.13
CA LEU A 75 24.87 -0.67 -2.90
C LEU A 75 25.44 -1.96 -3.49
N ALA A 76 24.66 -3.03 -3.43
CA ALA A 76 25.02 -4.29 -4.08
C ALA A 76 25.13 -4.11 -5.62
N PRO A 77 26.06 -4.82 -6.29
CA PRO A 77 26.28 -4.69 -7.75
C PRO A 77 25.05 -4.98 -8.62
N VAL A 78 24.04 -5.60 -8.05
CA VAL A 78 22.77 -5.90 -8.74
C VAL A 78 21.85 -4.67 -8.84
N VAL A 79 22.05 -3.66 -8.00
CA VAL A 79 21.26 -2.43 -8.03
C VAL A 79 21.47 -1.69 -9.35
N GLY A 80 20.37 -1.28 -9.98
CA GLY A 80 20.35 -0.69 -11.33
C GLY A 80 20.21 -1.71 -12.46
N GLN A 81 20.39 -3.00 -12.21
CA GLN A 81 20.18 -4.02 -13.25
C GLN A 81 18.71 -4.07 -13.66
N ARG A 82 18.51 -4.15 -14.98
CA ARG A 82 17.19 -4.13 -15.60
C ARG A 82 17.10 -5.21 -16.69
N VAL A 83 16.06 -6.02 -16.65
CA VAL A 83 15.79 -7.08 -17.63
C VAL A 83 14.37 -6.94 -18.15
N THR A 84 14.22 -6.88 -19.47
CA THR A 84 12.91 -6.89 -20.13
C THR A 84 12.69 -8.23 -20.81
N ARG A 85 11.60 -8.88 -20.46
CA ARG A 85 11.11 -10.07 -21.10
C ARG A 85 10.05 -9.72 -22.13
N THR A 86 10.22 -10.24 -23.34
CA THR A 86 9.29 -10.10 -24.46
C THR A 86 8.80 -11.48 -24.90
N ALA A 87 7.90 -11.55 -25.85
CA ALA A 87 7.42 -12.81 -26.44
C ALA A 87 8.55 -13.67 -27.05
N THR A 88 9.67 -13.04 -27.46
CA THR A 88 10.83 -13.71 -28.06
C THR A 88 11.98 -13.92 -27.06
N ALA A 89 11.70 -13.86 -25.75
CA ALA A 89 12.72 -14.04 -24.73
C ALA A 89 13.30 -15.47 -24.78
N ASP A 90 14.61 -15.56 -24.62
CA ASP A 90 15.36 -16.82 -24.50
C ASP A 90 15.58 -17.22 -23.04
N ALA A 91 16.14 -18.41 -22.81
CA ALA A 91 16.42 -18.92 -21.47
C ALA A 91 17.37 -18.00 -20.68
N ALA A 92 18.31 -17.31 -21.33
CA ALA A 92 19.24 -16.41 -20.65
C ALA A 92 18.53 -15.19 -20.04
N VAL A 93 17.44 -14.74 -20.65
CA VAL A 93 16.57 -13.69 -20.08
C VAL A 93 15.92 -14.19 -18.80
N ASP A 94 15.37 -15.41 -18.82
CA ASP A 94 14.70 -15.99 -17.65
C ASP A 94 15.70 -16.27 -16.51
N GLU A 95 16.91 -16.78 -16.80
CA GLU A 95 17.98 -16.94 -15.82
C GLU A 95 18.37 -15.61 -15.17
N ARG A 96 18.39 -14.53 -15.96
CA ARG A 96 18.70 -13.21 -15.45
C ARG A 96 17.60 -12.69 -14.53
N ILE A 97 16.34 -12.89 -14.87
CA ILE A 97 15.19 -12.55 -14.02
C ILE A 97 15.29 -13.32 -12.69
N ASP A 98 15.61 -14.63 -12.75
CA ASP A 98 15.79 -15.45 -11.55
C ASP A 98 16.95 -14.95 -10.67
N LEU A 99 18.03 -14.48 -11.29
CA LEU A 99 19.13 -13.86 -10.55
C LEU A 99 18.65 -12.62 -9.79
N LEU A 100 17.93 -11.70 -10.46
CA LEU A 100 17.39 -10.49 -9.80
C LEU A 100 16.45 -10.87 -8.66
N ALA A 101 15.58 -11.86 -8.85
CA ALA A 101 14.65 -12.32 -7.81
C ALA A 101 15.37 -12.91 -6.59
N ARG A 102 16.43 -13.70 -6.81
CA ARG A 102 17.26 -14.25 -5.71
C ARG A 102 17.99 -13.14 -4.94
N ARG A 103 18.54 -12.14 -5.63
CA ARG A 103 19.25 -11.03 -5.00
C ARG A 103 18.32 -10.14 -4.21
N ALA A 104 17.11 -9.89 -4.73
CA ALA A 104 16.06 -9.20 -3.99
C ALA A 104 15.60 -10.00 -2.76
N ALA A 105 15.52 -11.34 -2.85
CA ALA A 105 15.21 -12.17 -1.69
C ALA A 105 16.31 -12.13 -0.61
N ALA A 106 17.55 -11.88 -1.00
CA ALA A 106 18.69 -11.67 -0.09
C ALA A 106 18.76 -10.25 0.48
N GLY A 107 17.83 -9.35 0.11
CA GLY A 107 17.81 -7.96 0.59
C GLY A 107 18.80 -7.03 -0.10
N GLU A 108 19.45 -7.46 -1.19
CA GLU A 108 20.44 -6.66 -1.90
C GLU A 108 19.82 -5.56 -2.77
N CYS A 109 18.55 -5.67 -3.10
CA CYS A 109 17.78 -4.67 -3.83
C CYS A 109 16.28 -4.84 -3.58
N ASP A 110 15.50 -3.80 -3.87
CA ASP A 110 14.07 -3.91 -4.06
C ASP A 110 13.78 -4.22 -5.53
N LEU A 111 13.08 -5.32 -5.80
CA LEU A 111 12.74 -5.68 -7.16
C LEU A 111 11.38 -5.09 -7.55
N VAL A 112 11.41 -4.21 -8.54
CA VAL A 112 10.21 -3.61 -9.11
C VAL A 112 9.93 -4.18 -10.51
N VAL A 113 8.67 -4.15 -10.89
CA VAL A 113 8.21 -4.63 -12.20
C VAL A 113 7.43 -3.54 -12.92
N ARG A 114 7.54 -3.52 -14.25
CA ARG A 114 6.75 -2.69 -15.12
C ARG A 114 6.18 -3.56 -16.26
N THR A 115 4.89 -3.42 -16.53
CA THR A 115 4.18 -4.20 -17.55
C THR A 115 3.00 -3.41 -18.11
N VAL A 116 2.35 -3.93 -19.14
CA VAL A 116 1.13 -3.34 -19.69
C VAL A 116 -0.04 -4.26 -19.37
N ILE A 117 -1.12 -3.72 -18.80
CA ILE A 117 -2.38 -4.41 -18.54
C ILE A 117 -3.52 -3.53 -19.07
N ASP A 118 -4.39 -4.11 -19.88
CA ASP A 118 -5.53 -3.41 -20.50
C ASP A 118 -5.12 -2.13 -21.25
N GLY A 119 -3.98 -2.19 -21.94
CA GLY A 119 -3.44 -1.06 -22.71
C GLY A 119 -2.79 0.05 -21.87
N ALA A 120 -2.76 -0.06 -20.56
CA ALA A 120 -2.12 0.91 -19.66
C ALA A 120 -0.86 0.34 -19.00
N GLU A 121 0.15 1.18 -18.86
CA GLU A 121 1.37 0.82 -18.14
C GLU A 121 1.05 0.67 -16.65
N ARG A 122 1.54 -0.42 -16.04
CA ARG A 122 1.42 -0.74 -14.63
C ARG A 122 2.78 -0.96 -14.03
N THR A 123 2.94 -0.50 -12.82
CA THR A 123 4.13 -0.74 -12.01
C THR A 123 3.80 -1.64 -10.83
N GLY A 124 4.81 -2.25 -10.25
CA GLY A 124 4.62 -3.06 -9.07
C GLY A 124 5.92 -3.36 -8.35
N ARG A 125 5.82 -3.82 -7.12
CA ARG A 125 6.96 -4.20 -6.30
C ARG A 125 6.86 -5.64 -5.83
N ARG A 126 8.02 -6.28 -5.64
CA ARG A 126 8.11 -7.59 -5.03
C ARG A 126 7.75 -7.52 -3.55
N LEU A 127 6.92 -8.46 -3.10
CA LEU A 127 6.58 -8.69 -1.71
C LEU A 127 7.58 -9.66 -1.05
N PRO A 128 7.64 -9.73 0.29
CA PRO A 128 8.49 -10.67 1.01
C PRO A 128 8.27 -12.13 0.62
N ASP A 129 7.04 -12.51 0.25
CA ASP A 129 6.67 -13.86 -0.20
C ASP A 129 7.09 -14.18 -1.66
N GLY A 130 7.72 -13.24 -2.34
CA GLY A 130 8.22 -13.40 -3.71
C GLY A 130 7.23 -13.04 -4.81
N ARG A 131 5.98 -12.74 -4.46
CA ARG A 131 4.98 -12.26 -5.42
C ARG A 131 5.12 -10.76 -5.65
N PHE A 132 4.38 -10.23 -6.62
CA PHE A 132 4.41 -8.82 -7.00
C PHE A 132 3.04 -8.21 -6.80
N LYS A 133 2.96 -7.13 -6.03
CA LYS A 133 1.78 -6.26 -5.93
C LYS A 133 1.92 -5.15 -6.96
N LEU A 134 0.90 -5.01 -7.81
CA LEU A 134 0.81 -3.93 -8.78
C LEU A 134 0.17 -2.68 -8.16
N ASP A 135 0.19 -1.60 -8.92
CA ASP A 135 -0.28 -0.27 -8.51
C ASP A 135 -1.82 -0.10 -8.52
N ARG A 136 -2.56 -1.17 -8.90
CA ARG A 136 -4.03 -1.23 -8.77
C ARG A 136 -4.45 -2.43 -7.95
N ASP A 137 -5.44 -2.26 -7.08
CA ASP A 137 -5.97 -3.37 -6.27
C ASP A 137 -6.64 -4.46 -7.10
N GLN A 138 -7.32 -4.09 -8.19
CA GLN A 138 -8.01 -5.04 -9.07
C GLN A 138 -7.05 -5.96 -9.84
N ASP A 139 -5.80 -5.57 -10.05
CA ASP A 139 -4.80 -6.42 -10.72
C ASP A 139 -4.28 -7.52 -9.79
N GLY A 140 -4.54 -7.40 -8.49
CA GLY A 140 -4.19 -8.37 -7.47
C GLY A 140 -2.68 -8.51 -7.27
N VAL A 141 -2.29 -9.72 -6.87
CA VAL A 141 -0.90 -10.07 -6.62
C VAL A 141 -0.50 -11.20 -7.55
N LEU A 142 0.57 -11.00 -8.32
CA LEU A 142 1.01 -11.90 -9.37
C LEU A 142 2.30 -12.63 -8.96
N SER A 143 2.41 -13.91 -9.31
CA SER A 143 3.68 -14.61 -9.25
C SER A 143 4.62 -14.16 -10.38
N ILE A 144 5.91 -14.46 -10.24
CA ILE A 144 6.90 -14.20 -11.30
C ILE A 144 6.54 -14.95 -12.59
N ASP A 145 5.97 -16.16 -12.48
CA ASP A 145 5.58 -16.96 -13.65
C ASP A 145 4.33 -16.39 -14.33
N GLN A 146 3.39 -15.85 -13.58
CA GLN A 146 2.26 -15.12 -14.13
C GLN A 146 2.70 -13.85 -14.87
N LEU A 147 3.70 -13.14 -14.37
CA LEU A 147 4.31 -12.01 -15.06
C LEU A 147 5.04 -12.45 -16.33
N ARG A 148 5.81 -13.54 -16.26
CA ARG A 148 6.45 -14.13 -17.46
C ARG A 148 5.43 -14.53 -18.52
N ALA A 149 4.35 -15.16 -18.13
CA ALA A 149 3.29 -15.56 -19.06
C ALA A 149 2.66 -14.36 -19.78
N ARG A 150 2.53 -13.19 -19.12
CA ARG A 150 2.02 -11.96 -19.75
C ARG A 150 2.91 -11.47 -20.90
N SER A 151 4.21 -11.64 -20.81
CA SER A 151 5.13 -11.17 -21.85
C SER A 151 5.03 -11.92 -23.17
N THR A 152 4.28 -13.02 -23.23
CA THR A 152 4.05 -13.78 -24.47
C THR A 152 2.96 -13.16 -25.36
N ALA A 153 2.10 -12.30 -24.78
CA ALA A 153 1.10 -11.56 -25.54
C ALA A 153 1.72 -10.35 -26.28
N ALA A 154 1.11 -9.95 -27.38
CA ALA A 154 1.52 -8.75 -28.09
C ALA A 154 1.35 -7.52 -27.18
N GLY A 155 2.42 -6.73 -27.03
CA GLY A 155 2.43 -5.60 -26.11
C GLY A 155 2.50 -5.94 -24.61
N GLY A 156 2.64 -7.21 -24.26
CA GLY A 156 2.71 -7.70 -22.88
C GLY A 156 4.11 -7.70 -22.27
N GLU A 157 5.02 -6.87 -22.75
CA GLU A 157 6.40 -6.82 -22.24
C GLU A 157 6.44 -6.60 -20.72
N VAL A 158 7.35 -7.33 -20.06
CA VAL A 158 7.54 -7.23 -18.62
C VAL A 158 8.98 -6.87 -18.31
N THR A 159 9.19 -5.78 -17.62
CA THR A 159 10.52 -5.29 -17.23
C THR A 159 10.71 -5.42 -15.72
N PHE A 160 11.75 -6.13 -15.32
CA PHE A 160 12.18 -6.24 -13.94
C PHE A 160 13.39 -5.34 -13.70
N THR A 161 13.39 -4.60 -12.59
CA THR A 161 14.48 -3.68 -12.24
C THR A 161 14.81 -3.83 -10.76
N CYS A 162 16.08 -4.08 -10.43
CA CYS A 162 16.59 -3.97 -9.07
C CYS A 162 16.84 -2.50 -8.74
N THR A 163 16.13 -1.97 -7.77
CA THR A 163 16.27 -0.59 -7.28
C THR A 163 16.98 -0.60 -5.93
N PRO A 164 17.54 0.52 -5.45
CA PRO A 164 18.16 0.57 -4.14
C PRO A 164 17.19 0.08 -3.05
N PRO A 165 17.68 -0.66 -2.04
CA PRO A 165 16.86 -1.06 -0.90
C PRO A 165 16.13 0.13 -0.26
N GLY A 166 14.85 -0.03 0.07
CA GLY A 166 13.99 1.03 0.60
C GLY A 166 13.31 1.92 -0.45
N SER A 167 13.70 1.82 -1.74
CA SER A 167 13.08 2.63 -2.82
C SER A 167 11.97 1.91 -3.58
N GLY A 168 11.77 0.62 -3.33
CA GLY A 168 10.86 -0.23 -4.10
C GLY A 168 9.41 0.23 -4.07
N ARG A 169 8.94 0.84 -2.98
CA ARG A 169 7.59 1.39 -2.90
C ARG A 169 7.42 2.54 -3.89
N ARG A 170 8.26 3.56 -3.77
CA ARG A 170 8.19 4.75 -4.62
C ARG A 170 8.40 4.43 -6.10
N MET A 171 9.35 3.54 -6.42
CA MET A 171 9.65 3.17 -7.80
C MET A 171 8.70 2.10 -8.36
N GLY A 172 7.99 1.40 -7.50
CA GLY A 172 7.04 0.34 -7.84
C GLY A 172 5.57 0.76 -7.80
N GLY A 173 5.28 2.07 -7.85
CA GLY A 173 3.92 2.57 -8.07
C GLY A 173 3.29 3.39 -6.93
N ASP A 174 4.10 4.12 -6.17
CA ASP A 174 3.66 5.14 -5.21
C ASP A 174 4.73 6.26 -5.28
N ARG A 175 4.66 7.08 -6.34
CA ARG A 175 5.76 7.97 -6.73
C ARG A 175 5.98 9.15 -5.79
N ASP A 176 4.94 9.65 -5.15
CA ASP A 176 5.01 10.77 -4.21
C ASP A 176 5.17 10.31 -2.76
N GLY A 177 5.00 9.00 -2.48
CA GLY A 177 5.27 8.37 -1.20
C GLY A 177 4.19 8.60 -0.15
N ASP A 178 2.98 9.04 -0.54
CA ASP A 178 1.88 9.31 0.39
C ASP A 178 1.19 8.02 0.87
N GLY A 179 1.46 6.90 0.18
CA GLY A 179 0.92 5.59 0.50
C GLY A 179 -0.14 5.09 -0.43
N TRP A 180 -0.74 5.94 -1.24
CA TRP A 180 -1.65 5.51 -2.28
C TRP A 180 -0.87 5.03 -3.51
N PRO A 181 -1.23 3.88 -4.08
CA PRO A 181 -0.63 3.47 -5.35
C PRO A 181 -1.09 4.35 -6.50
N ASP A 182 -0.15 4.72 -7.38
CA ASP A 182 -0.39 5.58 -8.55
C ASP A 182 -1.62 5.17 -9.35
N GLY A 183 -1.80 3.87 -9.60
CA GLY A 183 -2.94 3.36 -10.36
C GLY A 183 -4.28 3.50 -9.64
N VAL A 184 -4.30 3.37 -8.31
CA VAL A 184 -5.50 3.61 -7.49
C VAL A 184 -5.86 5.08 -7.49
N GLU A 185 -4.86 5.95 -7.43
CA GLU A 185 -5.07 7.40 -7.44
C GLU A 185 -5.69 7.86 -8.75
N VAL A 186 -5.10 7.45 -9.88
CA VAL A 186 -5.65 7.74 -11.22
C VAL A 186 -7.10 7.24 -11.33
N GLU A 187 -7.40 6.03 -10.87
CA GLU A 187 -8.76 5.49 -10.91
C GLU A 187 -9.76 6.28 -10.04
N ARG A 188 -9.29 6.90 -8.96
CA ARG A 188 -10.11 7.67 -8.03
C ARG A 188 -10.06 9.17 -8.22
N GLY A 189 -9.29 9.62 -9.22
CA GLY A 189 -9.23 11.04 -9.63
C GLY A 189 -8.35 11.92 -8.74
N SER A 190 -7.40 11.34 -8.01
CA SER A 190 -6.31 12.08 -7.35
C SER A 190 -5.06 12.13 -8.23
N ASP A 191 -4.12 12.99 -7.87
CA ASP A 191 -2.87 13.20 -8.60
C ASP A 191 -1.74 12.37 -7.98
N PRO A 192 -1.25 11.32 -8.66
CA PRO A 192 -0.21 10.43 -8.12
C PRO A 192 1.18 11.08 -8.00
N ALA A 193 1.33 12.34 -8.33
CA ALA A 193 2.57 13.09 -8.14
C ALA A 193 2.49 14.14 -7.02
N ASN A 194 1.39 14.18 -6.29
CA ASN A 194 1.14 15.17 -5.25
C ASN A 194 0.63 14.51 -3.96
N ALA A 195 1.50 14.28 -3.02
CA ALA A 195 1.19 13.65 -1.73
C ALA A 195 0.08 14.34 -0.89
N ALA A 196 -0.34 15.54 -1.26
CA ALA A 196 -1.49 16.20 -0.65
C ALA A 196 -2.81 15.89 -1.38
N SER A 197 -2.75 15.28 -2.56
CA SER A 197 -3.90 14.92 -3.40
C SER A 197 -4.27 13.45 -3.18
N VAL A 198 -4.86 13.14 -2.05
CA VAL A 198 -5.25 11.76 -1.72
C VAL A 198 -6.67 11.44 -2.19
N PRO A 199 -6.93 10.21 -2.64
CA PRO A 199 -8.29 9.79 -2.98
C PRO A 199 -9.23 9.92 -1.79
N ALA A 200 -10.35 10.59 -1.98
CA ALA A 200 -11.36 10.67 -0.93
C ALA A 200 -11.94 9.27 -0.66
N PRO A 201 -11.90 8.78 0.59
CA PRO A 201 -12.57 7.54 0.93
C PRO A 201 -14.09 7.72 0.78
N ALA A 202 -14.73 6.83 0.03
CA ALA A 202 -16.19 6.74 0.03
C ALA A 202 -16.60 5.73 1.12
N PRO A 203 -17.05 6.16 2.30
CA PRO A 203 -17.44 5.27 3.36
C PRO A 203 -18.64 4.42 2.94
N THR A 204 -18.54 3.12 3.13
CA THR A 204 -19.67 2.21 2.91
C THR A 204 -20.56 2.22 4.14
N SER A 205 -21.82 2.69 3.98
CA SER A 205 -22.81 2.68 5.05
C SER A 205 -23.34 1.26 5.27
N ILE A 206 -23.31 0.80 6.52
CA ILE A 206 -23.79 -0.54 6.91
C ILE A 206 -24.81 -0.43 8.03
N ARG A 207 -25.63 -1.49 8.16
CA ARG A 207 -26.64 -1.58 9.24
C ARG A 207 -26.05 -2.18 10.50
N GLY A 208 -26.50 -1.70 11.67
CA GLY A 208 -26.22 -2.31 12.96
C GLY A 208 -27.38 -3.17 13.48
N THR A 209 -27.13 -4.40 13.92
CA THR A 209 -28.09 -5.18 14.68
C THR A 209 -28.03 -4.87 16.17
N LYS A 210 -26.84 -4.53 16.65
CA LYS A 210 -26.61 -4.26 18.06
C LYS A 210 -25.53 -3.20 18.22
N LEU A 211 -25.83 -2.15 18.94
CA LEU A 211 -24.82 -1.27 19.51
C LEU A 211 -25.20 -1.03 20.96
N VAL A 212 -24.29 -1.36 21.86
CA VAL A 212 -24.40 -1.05 23.28
C VAL A 212 -23.12 -0.41 23.74
N LEU A 213 -23.21 0.79 24.25
CA LEU A 213 -22.19 1.46 25.03
C LEU A 213 -22.64 1.47 26.49
N ALA A 214 -21.72 1.21 27.41
CA ALA A 214 -21.94 1.35 28.84
C ALA A 214 -20.82 2.19 29.42
N ASP A 215 -21.18 3.14 30.26
CA ASP A 215 -20.26 3.92 31.09
C ASP A 215 -20.53 3.60 32.57
N ASP A 216 -19.65 3.98 33.47
CA ASP A 216 -19.90 3.85 34.91
C ASP A 216 -20.51 5.17 35.45
N ASP A 217 -21.72 5.11 35.93
CA ASP A 217 -22.44 6.25 36.51
C ASP A 217 -22.38 6.29 38.05
N ARG A 218 -21.70 5.31 38.64
CA ARG A 218 -21.56 5.22 40.11
C ARG A 218 -20.41 6.07 40.60
N ALA A 219 -20.65 6.88 41.59
CA ALA A 219 -19.60 7.66 42.22
C ALA A 219 -18.72 6.81 43.17
N PRO A 220 -17.37 6.88 43.06
CA PRO A 220 -16.63 7.61 42.06
C PRO A 220 -16.71 6.95 40.68
N ILE A 221 -16.84 7.74 39.61
CA ILE A 221 -16.89 7.27 38.22
C ILE A 221 -15.57 6.57 37.88
N ASP A 222 -15.66 5.31 37.41
CA ASP A 222 -14.53 4.51 36.97
C ASP A 222 -14.55 4.31 35.45
N PRO A 223 -13.80 5.14 34.67
CA PRO A 223 -13.79 5.04 33.22
C PRO A 223 -13.28 3.68 32.71
N SER A 224 -12.52 2.94 33.51
CA SER A 224 -12.01 1.61 33.10
C SER A 224 -13.12 0.58 32.90
N LYS A 225 -14.31 0.84 33.42
CA LYS A 225 -15.49 -0.02 33.27
C LYS A 225 -16.31 0.24 32.03
N ARG A 226 -15.97 1.26 31.23
CA ARG A 226 -16.63 1.49 29.94
C ARG A 226 -16.56 0.25 29.06
N LYS A 227 -17.64 -0.01 28.34
CA LYS A 227 -17.75 -1.18 27.45
C LYS A 227 -18.40 -0.80 26.14
N ILE A 228 -18.01 -1.49 25.06
CA ILE A 228 -18.67 -1.44 23.77
C ILE A 228 -18.93 -2.84 23.25
N THR A 229 -20.11 -3.00 22.64
CA THR A 229 -20.42 -4.16 21.78
C THR A 229 -21.15 -3.63 20.56
N PHE A 230 -20.64 -3.96 19.38
CA PHE A 230 -21.27 -3.66 18.11
C PHE A 230 -21.32 -4.91 17.24
N ASN A 231 -22.45 -5.12 16.57
CA ASN A 231 -22.61 -6.14 15.53
C ASN A 231 -23.36 -5.50 14.33
N SER A 232 -22.87 -5.76 13.13
CA SER A 232 -23.58 -5.38 11.91
C SER A 232 -24.81 -6.27 11.69
N ALA A 233 -25.69 -5.79 10.82
CA ALA A 233 -26.81 -6.56 10.26
C ALA A 233 -26.50 -6.98 8.83
N PRO A 234 -27.09 -8.07 8.32
CA PRO A 234 -27.15 -8.35 6.89
C PRO A 234 -27.77 -7.19 6.13
N SER A 235 -27.24 -6.91 4.94
CA SER A 235 -27.83 -5.89 4.05
C SER A 235 -29.24 -6.30 3.58
N ARG A 236 -30.07 -5.30 3.35
CA ARG A 236 -31.35 -5.46 2.66
C ARG A 236 -31.19 -5.11 1.18
N SER A 237 -32.18 -5.45 0.38
CA SER A 237 -32.21 -5.05 -1.03
C SER A 237 -32.08 -3.52 -1.15
N GLY A 238 -31.12 -3.05 -1.94
CA GLY A 238 -30.80 -1.64 -2.13
C GLY A 238 -29.86 -1.03 -1.08
N GLU A 239 -29.40 -1.80 -0.08
CA GLU A 239 -28.40 -1.36 0.90
C GLU A 239 -27.02 -2.00 0.62
N SER A 240 -25.97 -1.28 0.94
CA SER A 240 -24.62 -1.85 0.94
C SER A 240 -24.46 -2.81 2.12
N GLY A 241 -23.88 -3.99 1.86
CA GLY A 241 -23.45 -4.92 2.90
C GLY A 241 -22.12 -4.53 3.53
N VAL A 242 -21.73 -5.25 4.57
CA VAL A 242 -20.35 -5.17 5.07
C VAL A 242 -19.43 -5.74 3.99
N VAL A 243 -18.65 -4.87 3.38
CA VAL A 243 -17.60 -5.25 2.43
C VAL A 243 -16.28 -5.37 3.16
N VAL A 244 -15.36 -6.14 2.60
CA VAL A 244 -14.06 -6.44 3.18
C VAL A 244 -12.99 -6.04 2.16
N PRO A 245 -11.91 -5.38 2.58
CA PRO A 245 -10.83 -5.06 1.65
C PRO A 245 -10.21 -6.33 1.06
N ALA A 246 -9.79 -6.24 -0.19
CA ALA A 246 -9.10 -7.33 -0.86
C ALA A 246 -7.82 -7.70 -0.09
N ALA A 247 -7.49 -8.97 -0.08
CA ALA A 247 -6.23 -9.43 0.50
C ALA A 247 -5.05 -8.82 -0.26
N LEU A 248 -4.12 -8.24 0.50
CA LEU A 248 -2.97 -7.49 -0.02
C LEU A 248 -3.36 -6.25 -0.83
N GLY A 249 -4.63 -5.82 -0.78
CA GLY A 249 -5.10 -4.55 -1.31
C GLY A 249 -4.77 -3.37 -0.39
N THR A 250 -5.06 -2.15 -0.84
CA THR A 250 -4.77 -0.90 -0.11
C THR A 250 -5.46 -0.81 1.26
N GLY A 251 -6.56 -1.54 1.43
CA GLY A 251 -7.32 -1.61 2.68
C GLY A 251 -6.99 -2.80 3.56
N ASP A 252 -6.03 -3.66 3.20
CA ASP A 252 -5.68 -4.85 3.99
C ASP A 252 -5.08 -4.47 5.35
N PRO A 253 -5.79 -4.70 6.48
CA PRO A 253 -5.27 -4.32 7.79
C PRO A 253 -4.08 -5.16 8.25
N THR A 254 -3.77 -6.27 7.56
CA THR A 254 -2.60 -7.12 7.85
C THR A 254 -1.36 -6.73 7.06
N ALA A 255 -1.44 -5.70 6.19
CA ALA A 255 -0.29 -5.18 5.50
C ALA A 255 0.75 -4.62 6.50
N ASP A 256 1.99 -4.49 6.07
CA ASP A 256 2.99 -3.81 6.89
C ASP A 256 2.63 -2.32 7.09
N ALA A 257 3.24 -1.69 8.09
CA ALA A 257 2.96 -0.27 8.41
C ALA A 257 3.31 0.66 7.24
N ASP A 258 4.37 0.33 6.49
CA ASP A 258 4.82 1.11 5.33
C ASP A 258 3.85 0.98 4.13
N SER A 259 3.02 -0.05 4.14
CA SER A 259 1.95 -0.27 3.15
C SER A 259 0.57 0.19 3.65
N GLY A 260 0.51 0.99 4.72
CA GLY A 260 -0.73 1.46 5.30
C GLY A 260 -1.48 0.40 6.10
N GLY A 261 -0.80 -0.64 6.59
CA GLY A 261 -1.41 -1.67 7.43
C GLY A 261 -1.94 -1.15 8.76
N GLY A 262 -2.85 -1.92 9.34
CA GLY A 262 -3.60 -1.54 10.53
C GLY A 262 -4.97 -0.97 10.19
N ALA A 263 -5.66 -0.49 11.22
CA ALA A 263 -6.95 0.15 11.06
C ALA A 263 -7.16 1.23 12.13
N THR A 264 -8.17 2.06 11.92
CA THR A 264 -8.60 3.06 12.90
C THR A 264 -10.09 2.90 13.15
N LEU A 265 -10.46 2.76 14.40
CA LEU A 265 -11.86 2.77 14.81
C LEU A 265 -12.22 4.14 15.38
N ARG A 266 -13.25 4.78 14.82
CA ARG A 266 -13.83 6.01 15.36
C ARG A 266 -15.23 5.73 15.86
N ILE A 267 -15.53 6.22 17.05
CA ILE A 267 -16.85 6.15 17.66
C ILE A 267 -17.20 7.58 18.09
N TYR A 268 -18.29 8.09 17.58
CA TYR A 268 -18.67 9.47 17.87
C TYR A 268 -20.19 9.67 17.86
N ARG A 269 -20.64 10.75 18.51
CA ARG A 269 -22.01 11.24 18.40
C ARG A 269 -22.17 11.97 17.07
N ALA A 270 -23.26 11.72 16.37
CA ALA A 270 -23.51 12.36 15.07
C ALA A 270 -23.63 13.90 15.15
N ASP A 271 -23.98 14.43 16.31
CA ASP A 271 -24.02 15.88 16.61
C ASP A 271 -22.64 16.48 16.96
N GLY A 272 -21.59 15.66 17.00
CA GLY A 272 -20.24 16.11 17.33
C GLY A 272 -19.93 16.30 18.81
N SER A 273 -20.90 16.05 19.71
CA SER A 273 -20.75 16.31 21.16
C SER A 273 -19.71 15.44 21.85
N ALA A 274 -19.39 14.27 21.30
CA ALA A 274 -18.37 13.36 21.81
C ALA A 274 -17.76 12.52 20.68
N SER A 275 -16.46 12.31 20.73
CA SER A 275 -15.75 11.45 19.79
C SER A 275 -14.55 10.76 20.41
N VAL A 276 -14.18 9.61 19.88
CA VAL A 276 -12.95 8.89 20.20
C VAL A 276 -12.37 8.23 18.97
N THR A 277 -11.06 8.30 18.84
CA THR A 277 -10.28 7.63 17.78
C THR A 277 -9.35 6.61 18.42
N ILE A 278 -9.44 5.38 17.98
CA ILE A 278 -8.73 4.22 18.55
C ILE A 278 -7.89 3.60 17.43
N PRO A 279 -6.56 3.67 17.51
CA PRO A 279 -5.68 2.97 16.59
C PRO A 279 -5.73 1.45 16.82
N LEU A 280 -5.68 0.70 15.74
CA LEU A 280 -5.71 -0.76 15.73
C LEU A 280 -4.47 -1.27 14.97
N PRO A 281 -3.34 -1.51 15.66
CA PRO A 281 -2.06 -1.83 15.04
C PRO A 281 -2.12 -3.06 14.11
N ALA A 282 -1.41 -3.00 12.98
CA ALA A 282 -1.35 -4.07 11.98
C ALA A 282 -0.93 -5.43 12.58
N ALA A 283 0.02 -5.42 13.51
CA ALA A 283 0.54 -6.63 14.17
C ALA A 283 -0.51 -7.45 14.92
N LEU A 284 -1.67 -6.86 15.24
CA LEU A 284 -2.77 -7.53 15.97
C LEU A 284 -3.88 -7.99 15.02
N TRP A 285 -3.74 -7.78 13.74
CA TRP A 285 -4.64 -8.29 12.73
C TRP A 285 -4.12 -9.60 12.16
N THR A 286 -5.04 -10.51 11.91
CA THR A 286 -4.77 -11.78 11.23
C THR A 286 -5.77 -11.97 10.11
N ARG A 287 -5.29 -12.38 8.94
CA ARG A 287 -6.15 -12.82 7.84
C ARG A 287 -6.54 -14.26 8.03
N LYS A 288 -7.82 -14.56 7.93
CA LYS A 288 -8.32 -15.94 7.97
C LYS A 288 -8.20 -16.58 6.57
N PRO A 289 -7.81 -17.84 6.49
CA PRO A 289 -7.80 -18.56 5.21
C PRO A 289 -9.23 -18.70 4.69
N GLY A 290 -9.40 -18.61 3.36
CA GLY A 290 -10.69 -18.76 2.69
C GLY A 290 -10.72 -18.13 1.31
N PRO A 291 -11.74 -18.43 0.49
CA PRO A 291 -11.89 -17.86 -0.84
C PRO A 291 -12.23 -16.36 -0.81
N THR A 292 -12.90 -15.90 0.23
CA THR A 292 -13.20 -14.48 0.47
C THR A 292 -12.30 -13.96 1.58
N PRO A 293 -11.77 -12.73 1.48
CA PRO A 293 -10.99 -12.12 2.55
C PRO A 293 -11.79 -12.07 3.85
N ALA A 294 -11.12 -12.34 4.96
CA ALA A 294 -11.68 -12.16 6.29
C ALA A 294 -10.55 -11.82 7.25
N TYR A 295 -10.81 -10.87 8.15
CA TYR A 295 -9.81 -10.34 9.06
C TYR A 295 -10.28 -10.44 10.50
N ARG A 296 -9.34 -10.67 11.41
CA ARG A 296 -9.58 -10.65 12.83
C ARG A 296 -8.53 -9.82 13.55
N TYR A 297 -8.98 -8.81 14.28
CA TYR A 297 -8.20 -8.13 15.29
C TYR A 297 -8.32 -8.85 16.63
N SER A 298 -7.22 -9.03 17.34
CA SER A 298 -7.23 -9.70 18.66
C SER A 298 -6.21 -9.08 19.61
N ASP A 299 -6.71 -8.38 20.62
CA ASP A 299 -5.93 -7.89 21.77
C ASP A 299 -6.64 -8.25 23.07
N PRO A 300 -6.57 -9.52 23.50
CA PRO A 300 -7.31 -10.01 24.68
C PRO A 300 -6.89 -9.32 25.99
N ARG A 301 -5.65 -8.82 26.04
CA ARG A 301 -5.12 -8.09 27.21
C ARG A 301 -5.36 -6.59 27.11
N ARG A 302 -5.81 -6.09 25.97
CA ARG A 302 -6.03 -4.67 25.69
C ARG A 302 -4.75 -3.84 25.91
N ALA A 303 -3.63 -4.39 25.49
CA ALA A 303 -2.33 -3.76 25.66
C ALA A 303 -2.13 -2.56 24.69
N SER A 304 -2.79 -2.60 23.53
CA SER A 304 -2.69 -1.58 22.48
C SER A 304 -3.89 -0.63 22.45
N GLY A 305 -4.89 -0.82 23.32
CA GLY A 305 -6.08 0.03 23.35
C GLY A 305 -7.31 -0.68 23.92
N PRO A 306 -8.47 -0.03 23.93
CA PRO A 306 -9.65 -0.54 24.60
C PRO A 306 -10.37 -1.67 23.83
N ILE A 307 -10.01 -1.93 22.58
CA ILE A 307 -10.67 -2.94 21.74
C ILE A 307 -10.06 -4.31 22.01
N LYS A 308 -10.90 -5.27 22.37
CA LYS A 308 -10.50 -6.65 22.61
C LYS A 308 -10.46 -7.48 21.33
N SER A 309 -11.48 -7.34 20.50
CA SER A 309 -11.60 -8.09 19.26
C SER A 309 -12.47 -7.39 18.23
N ILE A 310 -12.12 -7.60 16.95
CA ILE A 310 -12.96 -7.29 15.80
C ILE A 310 -12.95 -8.52 14.89
N ASP A 311 -14.14 -8.98 14.48
CA ASP A 311 -14.29 -9.93 13.38
C ASP A 311 -14.86 -9.15 12.18
N TRP A 312 -14.13 -9.16 11.07
CA TRP A 312 -14.48 -8.46 9.84
C TRP A 312 -14.43 -9.41 8.66
N ARG A 313 -15.56 -9.74 8.15
CA ARG A 313 -15.75 -10.64 7.00
C ARG A 313 -16.92 -10.20 6.18
N ASP A 314 -17.03 -10.72 4.99
CA ASP A 314 -18.16 -10.42 4.11
C ASP A 314 -19.50 -10.56 4.82
N GLY A 315 -20.32 -9.51 4.74
CA GLY A 315 -21.61 -9.41 5.41
C GLY A 315 -21.57 -9.24 6.95
N VAL A 316 -20.39 -9.27 7.60
CA VAL A 316 -20.30 -9.23 9.06
C VAL A 316 -19.16 -8.33 9.55
N LEU A 317 -19.52 -7.35 10.38
CA LEU A 317 -18.59 -6.62 11.22
C LEU A 317 -19.06 -6.71 12.68
N SER A 318 -18.24 -7.26 13.56
CA SER A 318 -18.52 -7.27 14.98
C SER A 318 -17.30 -6.82 15.78
N LEU A 319 -17.53 -6.09 16.86
CA LEU A 319 -16.46 -5.65 17.75
C LEU A 319 -16.88 -5.65 19.21
N THR A 320 -15.88 -5.88 20.06
CA THR A 320 -16.04 -5.79 21.51
C THR A 320 -14.83 -5.07 22.12
N GLY A 321 -15.09 -4.29 23.17
CA GLY A 321 -14.04 -3.56 23.87
C GLY A 321 -14.45 -3.13 25.28
N ALA A 322 -13.46 -2.73 26.08
CA ALA A 322 -13.66 -2.14 27.38
C ALA A 322 -12.45 -1.28 27.78
N GLY A 323 -12.67 -0.23 28.55
CA GLY A 323 -11.59 0.59 29.10
C GLY A 323 -11.85 2.09 29.04
N ALA A 324 -11.03 2.85 29.72
CA ALA A 324 -11.17 4.30 29.89
C ALA A 324 -11.09 5.10 28.57
N GLN A 325 -10.44 4.55 27.55
CA GLN A 325 -10.27 5.17 26.24
C GLN A 325 -11.49 5.01 25.32
N LEU A 326 -12.57 4.36 25.76
CA LEU A 326 -13.83 4.32 25.02
C LEU A 326 -14.60 5.64 25.14
N LEU A 327 -15.54 5.83 24.20
CA LEU A 327 -16.42 7.00 24.19
C LEU A 327 -17.07 7.19 25.55
N SER A 328 -16.97 8.39 26.10
CA SER A 328 -17.68 8.78 27.33
C SER A 328 -19.11 9.19 26.99
N LEU A 329 -20.03 8.74 27.81
CA LEU A 329 -21.45 9.12 27.78
C LEU A 329 -21.81 10.20 28.81
N ALA A 330 -20.81 10.76 29.52
CA ALA A 330 -21.03 11.70 30.63
C ALA A 330 -21.65 13.06 30.22
N GLY A 331 -21.73 13.36 28.93
CA GLY A 331 -22.46 14.50 28.39
C GLY A 331 -23.97 14.28 28.34
N ALA A 332 -24.70 15.29 27.89
CA ALA A 332 -26.14 15.16 27.60
C ALA A 332 -26.38 14.07 26.54
N PRO A 333 -27.53 13.37 26.57
CA PRO A 333 -27.90 12.50 25.46
C PRO A 333 -27.83 13.25 24.14
N GLY A 334 -27.11 12.69 23.15
CA GLY A 334 -26.74 13.36 21.89
C GLY A 334 -27.19 12.62 20.63
N GLY A 335 -28.24 11.81 20.71
CA GLY A 335 -28.83 11.17 19.53
C GLY A 335 -27.99 10.00 18.97
N ASP A 336 -27.82 9.98 17.67
CA ASP A 336 -27.21 8.85 16.97
C ASP A 336 -25.73 8.68 17.30
N VAL A 337 -25.31 7.41 17.42
CA VAL A 337 -23.90 7.05 17.56
C VAL A 337 -23.40 6.42 16.28
N VAL A 338 -22.26 6.89 15.82
CA VAL A 338 -21.56 6.38 14.63
C VAL A 338 -20.41 5.48 15.05
N VAL A 339 -20.35 4.29 14.46
CA VAL A 339 -19.21 3.39 14.54
C VAL A 339 -18.57 3.30 13.17
N ARG A 340 -17.34 3.77 13.03
CA ARG A 340 -16.63 3.91 11.75
C ARG A 340 -15.29 3.21 11.83
N LEU A 341 -15.07 2.24 10.96
CA LEU A 341 -13.83 1.49 10.84
C LEU A 341 -13.17 1.82 9.51
N SER A 342 -11.98 2.40 9.58
CA SER A 342 -11.14 2.68 8.43
C SER A 342 -9.93 1.76 8.47
N SER A 343 -9.54 1.14 7.36
CA SER A 343 -8.32 0.34 7.28
C SER A 343 -7.52 0.70 6.05
N GLY A 344 -6.21 0.59 6.18
CA GLY A 344 -5.28 0.96 5.14
C GLY A 344 -5.56 2.35 4.59
N LEU A 345 -5.33 2.52 3.31
CA LEU A 345 -5.55 3.76 2.61
C LEU A 345 -6.97 3.78 2.02
N GLY A 346 -7.89 4.45 2.75
CA GLY A 346 -9.21 4.80 2.24
C GLY A 346 -10.25 3.69 2.14
N PHE A 347 -10.07 2.56 2.77
CA PHE A 347 -11.15 1.59 2.92
C PHE A 347 -11.94 1.89 4.21
N GLU A 348 -13.23 2.12 4.09
CA GLU A 348 -14.02 2.58 5.20
C GLU A 348 -15.44 2.02 5.22
N VAL A 349 -15.85 1.56 6.40
CA VAL A 349 -17.23 1.16 6.69
C VAL A 349 -17.75 1.91 7.90
N CYS A 350 -19.00 2.36 7.86
CA CYS A 350 -19.62 3.00 8.99
C CYS A 350 -21.08 2.56 9.23
N ALA A 351 -21.47 2.55 10.49
CA ALA A 351 -22.83 2.38 10.92
C ALA A 351 -23.28 3.59 11.75
N THR A 352 -24.31 4.28 11.31
CA THR A 352 -25.02 5.28 12.11
C THR A 352 -26.17 4.58 12.81
N VAL A 353 -26.17 4.58 14.13
CA VAL A 353 -27.13 3.83 14.94
C VAL A 353 -27.90 4.80 15.83
N PRO A 354 -29.19 5.04 15.55
CA PRO A 354 -30.03 5.85 16.42
C PRO A 354 -30.30 5.14 17.75
N ALA A 355 -30.60 5.93 18.78
CA ALA A 355 -30.99 5.37 20.06
C ALA A 355 -32.31 4.62 19.96
N LYS A 356 -32.44 3.51 20.69
CA LYS A 356 -33.66 2.69 20.69
C LYS A 356 -34.78 3.42 21.40
N PRO A 357 -35.97 3.63 20.78
CA PRO A 357 -37.13 4.18 21.43
C PRO A 357 -37.63 3.33 22.63
N SER A 358 -38.20 3.97 23.62
CA SER A 358 -38.76 3.34 24.82
C SER A 358 -40.21 2.91 24.57
N GLY A 359 -40.45 1.61 24.35
CA GLY A 359 -41.78 1.07 24.10
C GLY A 359 -42.42 1.64 22.85
N THR A 360 -43.63 2.15 22.97
CA THR A 360 -44.40 2.85 21.89
C THR A 360 -44.09 4.34 21.80
N SER A 361 -43.35 4.90 22.75
CA SER A 361 -42.94 6.32 22.78
C SER A 361 -41.71 6.53 21.93
N ALA A 362 -41.61 7.66 21.26
CA ALA A 362 -40.40 8.09 20.56
C ALA A 362 -39.26 8.52 21.52
N SER A 363 -39.54 8.59 22.85
CA SER A 363 -38.51 8.92 23.85
C SER A 363 -37.40 7.89 23.90
N THR A 364 -36.18 8.35 24.03
CA THR A 364 -34.94 7.55 24.15
C THR A 364 -34.31 7.61 25.55
N ASP A 365 -35.03 8.19 26.51
CA ASP A 365 -34.58 8.47 27.89
C ASP A 365 -34.11 7.24 28.68
N LYS A 366 -34.46 6.03 28.26
CA LYS A 366 -33.98 4.76 28.83
C LYS A 366 -32.84 4.10 28.05
N SER A 367 -32.59 4.55 26.83
CA SER A 367 -31.62 3.95 25.92
C SER A 367 -30.45 4.87 25.56
N ASP A 368 -30.62 6.17 25.76
CA ASP A 368 -29.56 7.16 25.62
C ASP A 368 -29.50 7.99 26.91
N THR A 369 -28.59 7.62 27.77
CA THR A 369 -28.36 8.21 29.10
C THR A 369 -26.89 8.54 29.28
N THR A 370 -26.53 9.20 30.36
CA THR A 370 -25.11 9.47 30.71
C THR A 370 -24.29 8.21 31.06
N SER A 371 -24.95 7.07 31.26
CA SER A 371 -24.26 5.82 31.58
C SER A 371 -24.48 4.69 30.57
N LYS A 372 -25.40 4.87 29.62
CA LYS A 372 -25.77 3.80 28.70
C LYS A 372 -26.33 4.34 27.39
N PHE A 373 -25.86 3.73 26.29
CA PHE A 373 -26.48 3.87 24.97
C PHE A 373 -26.88 2.48 24.44
N ILE A 374 -28.13 2.34 24.03
CA ILE A 374 -28.65 1.15 23.34
C ILE A 374 -29.18 1.61 21.99
N GLY A 375 -28.51 1.16 20.93
CA GLY A 375 -28.92 1.46 19.57
C GLY A 375 -30.18 0.71 19.13
N LEU A 376 -30.94 1.31 18.23
CA LEU A 376 -32.07 0.69 17.56
C LEU A 376 -31.59 -0.46 16.67
N PRO A 377 -32.03 -1.70 16.92
CA PRO A 377 -31.65 -2.83 16.09
C PRO A 377 -32.18 -2.70 14.68
N ASN A 378 -31.35 -3.04 13.70
CA ASN A 378 -31.73 -3.04 12.28
C ASN A 378 -32.23 -1.71 11.73
N ALA A 379 -31.79 -0.58 12.31
CA ALA A 379 -32.01 0.72 11.68
C ALA A 379 -31.48 0.72 10.24
N PRO A 380 -32.14 1.45 9.31
CA PRO A 380 -31.66 1.56 7.94
C PRO A 380 -30.23 2.06 7.87
N ALA A 381 -29.46 1.60 6.88
CA ALA A 381 -28.18 2.22 6.59
C ALA A 381 -28.42 3.63 6.06
N VAL A 382 -27.79 4.61 6.68
CA VAL A 382 -27.85 6.02 6.26
C VAL A 382 -26.43 6.49 5.92
N PRO A 383 -26.27 7.54 5.08
CA PRO A 383 -24.97 8.10 4.78
C PRO A 383 -24.18 8.41 6.05
N CYS A 384 -22.89 8.17 6.01
CA CYS A 384 -21.99 8.39 7.13
C CYS A 384 -21.89 9.88 7.44
N PRO A 385 -22.21 10.35 8.65
CA PRO A 385 -21.97 11.72 9.06
C PRO A 385 -20.49 12.08 8.96
N ALA A 386 -20.19 13.36 8.75
CA ALA A 386 -18.83 13.86 8.81
C ALA A 386 -18.19 13.53 10.18
N ILE A 387 -16.88 13.33 10.18
CA ILE A 387 -16.12 13.17 11.43
C ILE A 387 -16.06 14.55 12.10
N PRO A 388 -16.44 14.65 13.39
CA PRO A 388 -16.40 15.92 14.12
C PRO A 388 -14.97 16.46 14.28
#